data_6816e13ea7596f181b271ebbdb217781
#
_entry.id   6816e13ea7596f181b271ebbdb217781
#
_cell.length_a   1.000
_cell.length_b   1.000
_cell.length_c   1.000
_cell.angle_alpha   90.00
_cell.angle_beta   90.00
_cell.angle_gamma   90.00
#
_symmetry.space_group_name_H-M   'P 1'
#
loop_
_entity.id
_entity.type
_entity.pdbx_description
1 polymer ?
#
loop_
_entity_poly.entity_id
_entity_poly.type
_entity_poly.pdbx_seq_one_letter_code
_entity_poly.pdbx_strand_id
1 'polypeptide(L)'
;MLVTGVGPVESAACVSRALAQSPYDLVISAGIAGAFEGAAEIGEGVVVSEEIFEVDLETGIPLALPDGAHVIDRAGSDLSLVDRLVELGFRSVRGITVPRVTATDATASRLGNLGVGIESMEGFAVLRAAEIAGVPAIEVRGISNIVCERSRSRWDFAAGVSGVEKVLNALLSLVHVDG
;
A
#
# COMPACT_ATOMS: atom_id res chain seq x y z
N MET A 1 18.26 -0.48 3.00
CA MET A 1 17.13 -0.96 2.17
C MET A 1 16.88 -2.43 2.50
N LEU A 2 15.62 -2.82 2.71
CA LEU A 2 15.17 -4.18 2.98
C LEU A 2 14.30 -4.66 1.82
N VAL A 3 14.60 -5.83 1.27
CA VAL A 3 13.72 -6.51 0.30
C VAL A 3 12.90 -7.53 1.06
N THR A 4 11.59 -7.35 1.11
CA THR A 4 10.69 -8.15 1.96
C THR A 4 10.17 -9.43 1.29
N GLY A 5 10.34 -9.56 -0.04
CA GLY A 5 9.66 -10.61 -0.80
C GLY A 5 8.22 -10.17 -1.17
N VAL A 6 7.43 -11.13 -1.64
CA VAL A 6 6.06 -10.89 -2.13
C VAL A 6 5.05 -11.44 -1.13
N GLY A 7 4.03 -10.64 -0.84
CA GLY A 7 2.89 -11.00 -0.04
C GLY A 7 2.95 -10.55 1.42
N PRO A 8 1.79 -10.49 2.08
CA PRO A 8 1.65 -9.85 3.38
C PRO A 8 2.40 -10.58 4.51
N VAL A 9 2.51 -11.91 4.43
CA VAL A 9 3.16 -12.70 5.48
C VAL A 9 4.68 -12.47 5.49
N GLU A 10 5.33 -12.54 4.31
CA GLU A 10 6.76 -12.30 4.17
C GLU A 10 7.12 -10.87 4.57
N SER A 11 6.32 -9.90 4.12
CA SER A 11 6.55 -8.49 4.42
C SER A 11 6.42 -8.21 5.91
N ALA A 12 5.36 -8.70 6.57
CA ALA A 12 5.18 -8.55 8.00
C ALA A 12 6.35 -9.16 8.79
N ALA A 13 6.76 -10.39 8.46
CA ALA A 13 7.84 -11.09 9.15
C ALA A 13 9.19 -10.36 8.97
N CYS A 14 9.52 -9.95 7.74
CA CYS A 14 10.78 -9.27 7.44
C CYS A 14 10.86 -7.90 8.12
N VAL A 15 9.81 -7.10 8.04
CA VAL A 15 9.77 -5.75 8.62
C VAL A 15 9.77 -5.82 10.15
N SER A 16 8.94 -6.67 10.75
CA SER A 16 8.91 -6.84 12.22
C SER A 16 10.27 -7.28 12.77
N ARG A 17 10.96 -8.20 12.08
CA ARG A 17 12.32 -8.61 12.46
C ARG A 17 13.31 -7.45 12.39
N ALA A 18 13.28 -6.66 11.33
CA ALA A 18 14.18 -5.52 11.18
C ALA A 18 13.96 -4.48 12.28
N LEU A 19 12.69 -4.12 12.55
CA LEU A 19 12.32 -3.15 13.57
C LEU A 19 12.67 -3.61 15.00
N ALA A 20 12.64 -4.93 15.27
CA ALA A 20 13.06 -5.51 16.54
C ALA A 20 14.60 -5.52 16.73
N GLN A 21 15.38 -5.42 15.66
CA GLN A 21 16.84 -5.52 15.71
C GLN A 21 17.54 -4.16 15.78
N SER A 22 16.91 -3.11 15.32
CA SER A 22 17.52 -1.76 15.26
C SER A 22 16.46 -0.66 15.35
N PRO A 23 16.81 0.51 15.93
CA PRO A 23 15.91 1.64 15.88
C PRO A 23 15.84 2.24 14.46
N TYR A 24 14.66 2.73 14.11
CA TYR A 24 14.39 3.45 12.85
C TYR A 24 13.48 4.63 13.14
N ASP A 25 13.72 5.74 12.45
CA ASP A 25 12.92 6.96 12.58
C ASP A 25 11.73 6.97 11.63
N LEU A 26 11.81 6.21 10.52
CA LEU A 26 10.77 6.13 9.50
C LEU A 26 10.85 4.79 8.76
N VAL A 27 9.68 4.21 8.46
CA VAL A 27 9.53 3.09 7.53
C VAL A 27 8.94 3.61 6.23
N ILE A 28 9.60 3.34 5.11
CA ILE A 28 9.10 3.64 3.77
C ILE A 28 8.75 2.34 3.06
N SER A 29 7.45 2.10 2.82
CA SER A 29 6.96 1.04 1.94
C SER A 29 6.96 1.54 0.50
N ALA A 30 7.83 0.99 -0.35
CA ALA A 30 7.95 1.40 -1.74
C ALA A 30 7.85 0.19 -2.68
N GLY A 31 7.05 0.29 -3.72
CA GLY A 31 6.85 -0.78 -4.70
C GLY A 31 5.90 -0.40 -5.82
N ILE A 32 5.55 -1.36 -6.64
CA ILE A 32 4.53 -1.19 -7.67
C ILE A 32 3.15 -1.62 -7.16
N ALA A 33 2.10 -1.20 -7.86
CA ALA A 33 0.71 -1.55 -7.55
C ALA A 33 -0.15 -1.58 -8.81
N GLY A 34 -1.30 -2.27 -8.75
CA GLY A 34 -2.36 -2.14 -9.73
C GLY A 34 -3.32 -1.02 -9.34
N ALA A 35 -3.74 -0.18 -10.28
CA ALA A 35 -4.78 0.83 -10.05
C ALA A 35 -6.16 0.30 -10.43
N PHE A 36 -7.18 0.61 -9.62
CA PHE A 36 -8.56 0.45 -10.04
C PHE A 36 -8.92 1.49 -11.10
N GLU A 37 -9.87 1.18 -11.95
CA GLU A 37 -10.24 2.01 -13.09
C GLU A 37 -10.56 3.46 -12.67
N GLY A 38 -9.89 4.44 -13.30
CA GLY A 38 -10.07 5.86 -13.02
C GLY A 38 -9.35 6.39 -11.78
N ALA A 39 -8.72 5.54 -10.97
CA ALA A 39 -8.04 5.98 -9.75
C ALA A 39 -6.65 6.55 -10.01
N ALA A 40 -5.89 5.94 -10.89
CA ALA A 40 -4.57 6.42 -11.33
C ALA A 40 -4.18 5.80 -12.67
N GLU A 41 -3.15 6.33 -13.33
CA GLU A 41 -2.67 5.88 -14.64
C GLU A 41 -1.40 5.04 -14.52
N ILE A 42 -1.16 4.16 -15.52
CA ILE A 42 0.09 3.39 -15.58
C ILE A 42 1.28 4.34 -15.70
N GLY A 43 2.30 4.14 -14.84
CA GLY A 43 3.46 5.03 -14.75
C GLY A 43 3.28 6.23 -13.82
N GLU A 44 2.09 6.41 -13.25
CA GLU A 44 1.87 7.40 -12.20
C GLU A 44 2.47 6.92 -10.87
N GLY A 45 3.12 7.84 -10.14
CA GLY A 45 3.55 7.62 -8.76
C GLY A 45 2.49 8.18 -7.82
N VAL A 46 2.07 7.39 -6.84
CA VAL A 46 1.03 7.77 -5.86
C VAL A 46 1.52 7.60 -4.43
N VAL A 47 0.96 8.36 -3.50
CA VAL A 47 1.11 8.16 -2.07
C VAL A 47 -0.14 7.50 -1.49
N VAL A 48 0.05 6.52 -0.62
CA VAL A 48 -1.06 5.78 0.00
C VAL A 48 -1.32 6.35 1.39
N SER A 49 -2.52 6.84 1.63
CA SER A 49 -2.90 7.41 2.92
C SER A 49 -3.30 6.34 3.95
N GLU A 50 -3.97 5.31 3.50
CA GLU A 50 -4.46 4.18 4.32
C GLU A 50 -4.47 2.91 3.48
N GLU A 51 -4.10 1.79 4.09
CA GLU A 51 -4.24 0.45 3.53
C GLU A 51 -5.37 -0.31 4.25
N ILE A 52 -6.16 -1.04 3.46
CA ILE A 52 -7.13 -2.00 3.96
C ILE A 52 -6.58 -3.40 3.71
N PHE A 53 -6.78 -4.31 4.65
CA PHE A 53 -6.50 -5.73 4.46
C PHE A 53 -7.81 -6.52 4.42
N GLU A 54 -8.02 -7.29 3.37
CA GLU A 54 -9.25 -8.06 3.18
C GLU A 54 -9.24 -9.32 4.08
N VAL A 55 -9.74 -9.18 5.31
CA VAL A 55 -9.83 -10.25 6.31
C VAL A 55 -11.26 -10.52 6.77
N ASP A 56 -12.24 -9.91 6.12
CA ASP A 56 -13.65 -10.06 6.44
C ASP A 56 -14.24 -11.39 5.92
N LEU A 57 -15.48 -11.67 6.35
CA LEU A 57 -16.25 -12.76 5.78
C LEU A 57 -16.51 -12.48 4.28
N GLU A 58 -16.60 -13.55 3.49
CA GLU A 58 -16.88 -13.48 2.05
C GLU A 58 -18.13 -12.64 1.71
N THR A 59 -19.04 -12.50 2.67
CA THR A 59 -20.25 -11.69 2.56
C THR A 59 -20.00 -10.18 2.76
N GLY A 60 -18.78 -9.75 3.14
CA GLY A 60 -18.45 -8.38 3.48
C GLY A 60 -19.01 -7.94 4.84
N ILE A 61 -19.50 -8.87 5.66
CA ILE A 61 -19.92 -8.60 7.04
C ILE A 61 -18.68 -8.66 7.93
N PRO A 62 -18.40 -7.62 8.74
CA PRO A 62 -17.26 -7.64 9.65
C PRO A 62 -17.28 -8.86 10.57
N LEU A 63 -16.15 -9.53 10.72
CA LEU A 63 -16.00 -10.64 11.65
C LEU A 63 -16.09 -10.13 13.09
N ALA A 64 -17.17 -10.49 13.79
CA ALA A 64 -17.32 -10.18 15.21
C ALA A 64 -16.53 -11.17 16.06
N LEU A 65 -15.67 -10.68 16.94
CA LEU A 65 -14.96 -11.48 17.90
C LEU A 65 -15.75 -11.61 19.22
N PRO A 66 -15.60 -12.72 20.00
CA PRO A 66 -16.42 -12.99 21.19
C PRO A 66 -16.31 -11.94 22.29
N ASP A 67 -15.20 -11.25 22.38
CA ASP A 67 -14.93 -10.19 23.39
C ASP A 67 -15.34 -8.79 22.91
N GLY A 68 -15.97 -8.68 21.76
CA GLY A 68 -16.34 -7.41 21.14
C GLY A 68 -15.17 -6.70 20.44
N ALA A 69 -13.99 -7.32 20.37
CA ALA A 69 -12.88 -6.80 19.59
C ALA A 69 -13.20 -6.84 18.10
N HIS A 70 -12.57 -5.96 17.36
CA HIS A 70 -12.63 -5.93 15.89
C HIS A 70 -11.36 -6.51 15.31
N VAL A 71 -11.49 -7.16 14.15
CA VAL A 71 -10.33 -7.53 13.34
C VAL A 71 -9.64 -6.23 12.90
N ILE A 72 -8.31 -6.17 13.05
CA ILE A 72 -7.54 -5.03 12.57
C ILE A 72 -7.29 -5.24 11.09
N ASP A 73 -8.00 -4.47 10.30
CA ASP A 73 -8.02 -4.52 8.84
C ASP A 73 -7.51 -3.23 8.18
N ARG A 74 -7.03 -2.24 8.98
CA ARG A 74 -6.55 -0.96 8.49
C ARG A 74 -5.23 -0.57 9.12
N ALA A 75 -4.37 0.08 8.32
CA ALA A 75 -3.13 0.71 8.77
C ALA A 75 -2.89 1.98 7.94
N GLY A 76 -2.43 3.04 8.59
CA GLY A 76 -2.26 4.36 7.96
C GLY A 76 -0.80 4.74 7.72
N SER A 77 -0.59 5.54 6.69
CA SER A 77 0.64 6.30 6.51
C SER A 77 0.68 7.54 7.42
N ASP A 78 1.87 8.07 7.68
CA ASP A 78 2.03 9.37 8.32
C ASP A 78 1.39 10.47 7.47
N LEU A 79 0.29 11.05 7.97
CA LEU A 79 -0.52 12.02 7.23
C LEU A 79 0.24 13.31 6.93
N SER A 80 1.20 13.69 7.76
CA SER A 80 2.00 14.90 7.52
C SER A 80 2.90 14.74 6.29
N LEU A 81 3.46 13.55 6.08
CA LEU A 81 4.24 13.24 4.88
C LEU A 81 3.34 13.05 3.66
N VAL A 82 2.15 12.47 3.85
CA VAL A 82 1.14 12.37 2.77
C VAL A 82 0.78 13.75 2.26
N ASP A 83 0.42 14.68 3.16
CA ASP A 83 0.01 16.05 2.81
C ASP A 83 1.13 16.79 2.07
N ARG A 84 2.38 16.68 2.53
CA ARG A 84 3.54 17.28 1.87
C ARG A 84 3.76 16.74 0.45
N LEU A 85 3.54 15.44 0.21
CA LEU A 85 3.63 14.87 -1.13
C LEU A 85 2.47 15.33 -2.02
N VAL A 86 1.26 15.50 -1.45
CA VAL A 86 0.11 16.06 -2.17
C VAL A 86 0.38 17.52 -2.58
N GLU A 87 0.99 18.33 -1.72
CA GLU A 87 1.42 19.69 -2.05
C GLU A 87 2.45 19.74 -3.18
N LEU A 88 3.28 18.69 -3.34
CA LEU A 88 4.19 18.53 -4.47
C LEU A 88 3.50 18.01 -5.75
N GLY A 89 2.18 17.77 -5.71
CA GLY A 89 1.38 17.37 -6.86
C GLY A 89 1.20 15.86 -7.02
N PHE A 90 1.63 15.03 -6.05
CA PHE A 90 1.34 13.61 -6.08
C PHE A 90 -0.09 13.31 -5.64
N ARG A 91 -0.71 12.34 -6.29
CA ARG A 91 -2.05 11.87 -5.94
C ARG A 91 -2.01 11.04 -4.67
N SER A 92 -2.88 11.35 -3.71
CA SER A 92 -3.15 10.49 -2.56
C SER A 92 -4.30 9.54 -2.87
N VAL A 93 -4.12 8.27 -2.53
CA VAL A 93 -5.10 7.22 -2.71
C VAL A 93 -5.20 6.36 -1.45
N ARG A 94 -6.30 5.61 -1.30
CA ARG A 94 -6.39 4.50 -0.37
C ARG A 94 -5.99 3.22 -1.09
N GLY A 95 -5.26 2.34 -0.41
CA GLY A 95 -4.84 1.05 -0.93
C GLY A 95 -5.63 -0.10 -0.34
N ILE A 96 -5.52 -1.26 -0.99
CA ILE A 96 -5.94 -2.54 -0.44
C ILE A 96 -4.82 -3.56 -0.62
N THR A 97 -4.48 -4.25 0.46
CA THR A 97 -3.54 -5.37 0.41
C THR A 97 -4.30 -6.67 0.19
N VAL A 98 -3.98 -7.36 -0.89
CA VAL A 98 -4.60 -8.63 -1.27
C VAL A 98 -3.60 -9.78 -1.18
N PRO A 99 -4.00 -10.97 -0.70
CA PRO A 99 -3.14 -12.15 -0.68
C PRO A 99 -2.97 -12.79 -2.06
N ARG A 100 -3.80 -12.42 -3.02
CA ARG A 100 -3.81 -12.89 -4.41
C ARG A 100 -4.18 -11.74 -5.33
N VAL A 101 -3.41 -11.57 -6.38
CA VAL A 101 -3.68 -10.56 -7.41
C VAL A 101 -5.08 -10.75 -7.99
N THR A 102 -5.84 -9.68 -8.09
CA THR A 102 -7.17 -9.68 -8.70
C THR A 102 -7.09 -10.11 -10.17
N ALA A 103 -7.95 -11.05 -10.56
CA ALA A 103 -7.91 -11.69 -11.87
C ALA A 103 -9.26 -11.69 -12.62
N THR A 104 -10.31 -11.14 -12.02
CA THR A 104 -11.65 -11.04 -12.61
C THR A 104 -12.26 -9.66 -12.44
N ASP A 105 -13.07 -9.23 -13.38
CA ASP A 105 -13.79 -7.94 -13.30
C ASP A 105 -14.75 -7.90 -12.10
N ALA A 106 -15.36 -9.03 -11.76
CA ALA A 106 -16.24 -9.12 -10.61
C ALA A 106 -15.50 -8.80 -9.30
N THR A 107 -14.29 -9.36 -9.10
CA THR A 107 -13.44 -9.04 -7.95
C THR A 107 -12.96 -7.61 -8.02
N ALA A 108 -12.50 -7.12 -9.18
CA ALA A 108 -12.07 -5.73 -9.36
C ALA A 108 -13.17 -4.74 -8.98
N SER A 109 -14.38 -4.96 -9.45
CA SER A 109 -15.54 -4.12 -9.11
C SER A 109 -15.90 -4.19 -7.62
N ARG A 110 -15.89 -5.39 -7.03
CA ARG A 110 -16.16 -5.56 -5.60
C ARG A 110 -15.16 -4.80 -4.74
N LEU A 111 -13.85 -4.95 -5.01
CA LEU A 111 -12.80 -4.26 -4.26
C LEU A 111 -12.83 -2.75 -4.50
N GLY A 112 -12.98 -2.30 -5.74
CA GLY A 112 -13.08 -0.88 -6.08
C GLY A 112 -14.24 -0.17 -5.37
N ASN A 113 -15.37 -0.88 -5.15
CA ASN A 113 -16.52 -0.36 -4.42
C ASN A 113 -16.24 -0.11 -2.92
N LEU A 114 -15.11 -0.61 -2.37
CA LEU A 114 -14.64 -0.25 -1.04
C LEU A 114 -14.03 1.16 -0.97
N GLY A 115 -13.96 1.86 -2.11
CA GLY A 115 -13.41 3.21 -2.21
C GLY A 115 -11.87 3.23 -2.14
N VAL A 116 -11.23 2.13 -2.56
CA VAL A 116 -9.77 2.04 -2.71
C VAL A 116 -9.35 2.40 -4.12
N GLY A 117 -8.18 3.00 -4.27
CA GLY A 117 -7.63 3.40 -5.56
C GLY A 117 -6.63 2.41 -6.15
N ILE A 118 -5.96 1.62 -5.31
CA ILE A 118 -4.94 0.67 -5.76
C ILE A 118 -5.01 -0.65 -5.01
N GLU A 119 -4.47 -1.72 -5.61
CA GLU A 119 -4.17 -2.97 -4.92
C GLU A 119 -2.66 -3.24 -4.89
N SER A 120 -2.18 -3.70 -3.75
CA SER A 120 -0.83 -4.20 -3.53
C SER A 120 -0.87 -5.55 -2.82
N MET A 121 0.28 -6.16 -2.57
CA MET A 121 0.35 -7.41 -1.80
C MET A 121 1.06 -7.23 -0.45
N GLU A 122 1.57 -6.05 -0.13
CA GLU A 122 2.47 -5.83 1.03
C GLU A 122 2.06 -4.65 1.93
N GLY A 123 1.38 -3.65 1.39
CA GLY A 123 1.22 -2.32 2.01
C GLY A 123 0.72 -2.39 3.45
N PHE A 124 -0.45 -2.99 3.69
CA PHE A 124 -0.99 -3.16 5.04
C PHE A 124 0.02 -3.82 5.99
N ALA A 125 0.69 -4.88 5.53
CA ALA A 125 1.59 -5.65 6.38
C ALA A 125 2.80 -4.82 6.86
N VAL A 126 3.34 -3.97 5.98
CA VAL A 126 4.44 -3.06 6.31
C VAL A 126 4.00 -1.96 7.24
N LEU A 127 2.89 -1.26 6.92
CA LEU A 127 2.35 -0.18 7.75
C LEU A 127 1.96 -0.70 9.14
N ARG A 128 1.30 -1.86 9.21
CA ARG A 128 0.90 -2.47 10.48
C ARG A 128 2.09 -2.90 11.33
N ALA A 129 3.15 -3.45 10.74
CA ALA A 129 4.36 -3.80 11.47
C ALA A 129 5.05 -2.56 12.06
N ALA A 130 5.09 -1.46 11.31
CA ALA A 130 5.62 -0.19 11.79
C ALA A 130 4.78 0.40 12.92
N GLU A 131 3.45 0.39 12.80
CA GLU A 131 2.52 0.84 13.83
C GLU A 131 2.70 0.06 15.15
N ILE A 132 2.82 -1.28 15.09
CA ILE A 132 3.07 -2.12 16.28
C ILE A 132 4.40 -1.76 16.93
N ALA A 133 5.42 -1.42 16.14
CA ALA A 133 6.73 -1.01 16.63
C ALA A 133 6.78 0.45 17.10
N GLY A 134 5.72 1.24 16.91
CA GLY A 134 5.66 2.66 17.24
C GLY A 134 6.54 3.53 16.35
N VAL A 135 6.83 3.10 15.12
CA VAL A 135 7.65 3.82 14.14
C VAL A 135 6.74 4.43 13.07
N PRO A 136 6.86 5.73 12.77
CA PRO A 136 6.13 6.35 11.66
C PRO A 136 6.38 5.60 10.35
N ALA A 137 5.37 5.52 9.51
CA ALA A 137 5.51 4.84 8.22
C ALA A 137 4.78 5.60 7.11
N ILE A 138 5.27 5.45 5.89
CA ILE A 138 4.61 5.98 4.68
C ILE A 138 4.71 4.96 3.55
N GLU A 139 3.67 4.89 2.75
CA GLU A 139 3.64 4.04 1.57
C GLU A 139 3.56 4.86 0.29
N VAL A 140 4.42 4.50 -0.67
CA VAL A 140 4.43 5.07 -2.03
C VAL A 140 4.44 3.94 -3.06
N ARG A 141 3.66 4.11 -4.12
CA ARG A 141 3.52 3.11 -5.19
C ARG A 141 3.63 3.72 -6.57
N GLY A 142 4.18 2.93 -7.50
CA GLY A 142 4.13 3.24 -8.93
C GLY A 142 3.17 2.29 -9.63
N ILE A 143 2.30 2.82 -10.46
CA ILE A 143 1.23 2.03 -11.08
C ILE A 143 1.79 1.23 -12.26
N SER A 144 1.68 -0.09 -12.18
CA SER A 144 2.17 -1.02 -13.21
C SER A 144 1.07 -1.54 -14.14
N ASN A 145 -0.18 -1.53 -13.70
CA ASN A 145 -1.30 -2.08 -14.45
C ASN A 145 -2.64 -1.52 -13.95
N ILE A 146 -3.68 -1.69 -14.76
CA ILE A 146 -5.07 -1.50 -14.31
C ILE A 146 -5.62 -2.86 -13.85
N VAL A 147 -6.28 -2.83 -12.68
CA VAL A 147 -6.90 -4.00 -12.06
C VAL A 147 -8.15 -4.39 -12.85
N CYS A 148 -8.08 -5.52 -13.53
CA CYS A 148 -9.18 -6.04 -14.35
C CYS A 148 -9.03 -7.55 -14.57
N GLU A 149 -9.89 -8.13 -15.40
CA GLU A 149 -9.76 -9.52 -15.81
C GLU A 149 -8.35 -9.81 -16.37
N ARG A 150 -7.73 -10.90 -15.92
CA ARG A 150 -6.33 -11.25 -16.19
C ARG A 150 -5.99 -11.32 -17.68
N SER A 151 -6.91 -11.77 -18.51
CA SER A 151 -6.74 -11.84 -19.96
C SER A 151 -6.55 -10.47 -20.64
N ARG A 152 -7.06 -9.41 -20.01
CA ARG A 152 -6.97 -8.01 -20.50
C ARG A 152 -5.93 -7.19 -19.76
N SER A 153 -5.51 -7.64 -18.57
CA SER A 153 -4.53 -6.92 -17.75
C SER A 153 -3.17 -6.89 -18.44
N ARG A 154 -2.69 -5.71 -18.76
CA ARG A 154 -1.35 -5.47 -19.27
C ARG A 154 -0.50 -4.86 -18.17
N TRP A 155 0.65 -5.48 -17.94
CA TRP A 155 1.59 -5.06 -16.92
C TRP A 155 2.77 -4.36 -17.55
N ASP A 156 3.01 -3.12 -17.16
CA ASP A 156 4.20 -2.35 -17.48
C ASP A 156 5.01 -2.11 -16.20
N PHE A 157 5.87 -3.09 -15.89
CA PHE A 157 6.74 -3.02 -14.71
C PHE A 157 7.71 -1.85 -14.79
N ALA A 158 8.20 -1.50 -15.99
CA ALA A 158 9.14 -0.39 -16.17
C ALA A 158 8.47 0.95 -15.89
N ALA A 159 7.24 1.15 -16.37
CA ALA A 159 6.45 2.33 -16.06
C ALA A 159 6.15 2.41 -14.56
N GLY A 160 5.76 1.28 -13.92
CA GLY A 160 5.52 1.23 -12.48
C GLY A 160 6.78 1.60 -11.67
N VAL A 161 7.94 1.05 -12.01
CA VAL A 161 9.21 1.41 -11.37
C VAL A 161 9.51 2.90 -11.54
N SER A 162 9.37 3.45 -12.76
CA SER A 162 9.57 4.88 -12.97
C SER A 162 8.61 5.76 -12.17
N GLY A 163 7.35 5.30 -11.99
CA GLY A 163 6.36 5.99 -11.15
C GLY A 163 6.78 6.03 -9.68
N VAL A 164 7.16 4.89 -9.10
CA VAL A 164 7.58 4.85 -7.69
C VAL A 164 8.89 5.59 -7.47
N GLU A 165 9.84 5.57 -8.39
CA GLU A 165 11.08 6.34 -8.30
C GLU A 165 10.82 7.85 -8.18
N LYS A 166 9.87 8.39 -8.93
CA LYS A 166 9.53 9.81 -8.87
C LYS A 166 9.01 10.23 -7.50
N VAL A 167 8.02 9.49 -6.97
CA VAL A 167 7.44 9.82 -5.66
C VAL A 167 8.42 9.52 -4.53
N LEU A 168 9.22 8.46 -4.61
CA LEU A 168 10.23 8.12 -3.62
C LEU A 168 11.33 9.17 -3.55
N ASN A 169 11.83 9.68 -4.68
CA ASN A 169 12.83 10.73 -4.72
C ASN A 169 12.30 12.04 -4.09
N ALA A 170 11.05 12.40 -4.37
CA ALA A 170 10.41 13.54 -3.72
C ALA A 170 10.30 13.34 -2.20
N LEU A 171 9.84 12.17 -1.74
CA LEU A 171 9.78 11.83 -0.32
C LEU A 171 11.16 11.90 0.35
N LEU A 172 12.19 11.30 -0.24
CA LEU A 172 13.54 11.33 0.31
C LEU A 172 14.08 12.75 0.40
N SER A 173 13.75 13.63 -0.54
CA SER A 173 14.10 15.05 -0.46
C SER A 173 13.40 15.75 0.69
N LEU A 174 12.17 15.42 1.00
CA LEU A 174 11.42 15.98 2.14
C LEU A 174 12.02 15.57 3.49
N VAL A 175 12.36 14.28 3.66
CA VAL A 175 12.89 13.78 4.94
C VAL A 175 14.37 14.14 5.20
N HIS A 176 15.15 14.48 4.16
CA HIS A 176 16.54 14.96 4.32
C HIS A 176 16.65 16.43 4.71
N VAL A 177 15.61 17.24 4.48
CA VAL A 177 15.62 18.67 4.84
C VAL A 177 15.32 18.89 6.32
N ASP A 178 14.65 17.94 6.96
CA ASP A 178 14.21 18.04 8.36
C ASP A 178 15.17 17.34 9.35
N GLY A 179 16.35 16.84 8.88
CA GLY A 179 17.36 16.10 9.63
C GLY A 179 18.57 16.92 10.11
#